data_0dbf7cbf758beb6a24a3c876be580e8f
#
_entry.id   0dbf7cbf758beb6a24a3c876be580e8f
#
_cell.length_a   1.000
_cell.length_b   1.000
_cell.length_c   1.000
_cell.angle_alpha   90.00
_cell.angle_beta   90.00
_cell.angle_gamma   90.00
#
_symmetry.space_group_name_H-M   'P 1'
#
loop_
_entity.id
_entity.type
_entity.pdbx_description
1 polymer ?
#
loop_
_entity_poly.entity_id
_entity_poly.type
_entity_poly.pdbx_seq_one_letter_code
_entity_poly.pdbx_strand_id
1 'polypeptide(L)'
;TKLKFRGSSQKTSKEKITIQITQEMLAVNSFKKINKDYKTLTSYAKVMDSMAKVVEKIKFRGGPASSIYKRYANSVVYIYNPKAEMIGSGSLFDKRGLIITNWHVVDKADMVGIWTKPKKGEKLEEQDPLGAAVILINVEADLAVLKVSGLPKNMQIIPLGSQDDIDIGENVIAIGHPEGLPWSLSLGIVSQKRSDHEWTYLDKSEHKADVIQNTTPISPGSSGGPLFNEAGKLVGITTSKAGGENLNFAVAIDELKQLLKDNPNLSKTNPASKQMKKDYPNAQTGDHNKNGVTDTWYVDTNNNGRIDTAFLDDDEDGFIEGVLLDENENEIWETLITDEDSDGKPDHAYLDENEDGTPDVKAYDYDQDGKWDKYEKIS
;
A
#
# COMPACT_ATOMS: atom_id res chain seq x y z
N THR A 1 1.48 50.09 10.64
CA THR A 1 1.76 50.06 12.09
C THR A 1 2.57 48.85 12.39
N LYS A 2 3.86 49.02 12.78
CA LYS A 2 4.75 47.93 13.16
C LYS A 2 4.32 47.35 14.50
N LEU A 3 3.78 46.14 14.50
CA LEU A 3 3.61 45.35 15.73
C LEU A 3 5.00 44.92 16.24
N LYS A 4 5.46 45.53 17.32
CA LYS A 4 6.65 45.09 18.06
C LYS A 4 6.26 43.93 18.99
N PHE A 5 6.62 42.73 18.66
CA PHE A 5 6.58 41.62 19.60
C PHE A 5 7.83 41.68 20.49
N ARG A 6 7.63 41.94 21.80
CA ARG A 6 8.60 41.66 22.85
C ARG A 6 8.38 40.23 23.34
N GLY A 7 9.19 39.31 22.94
CA GLY A 7 9.18 37.94 23.42
C GLY A 7 10.59 37.50 23.80
N SER A 8 10.73 36.83 24.93
CA SER A 8 11.94 36.23 25.40
C SER A 8 12.41 35.11 24.45
N SER A 9 13.70 34.76 24.50
CA SER A 9 14.42 33.90 23.56
C SER A 9 14.00 32.43 23.44
N GLN A 10 12.81 32.05 23.90
CA GLN A 10 12.19 30.72 23.67
C GLN A 10 10.87 30.90 22.92
N LYS A 11 10.96 31.02 21.58
CA LYS A 11 9.78 30.90 20.72
C LYS A 11 9.33 29.45 20.67
N THR A 12 8.11 29.18 21.08
CA THR A 12 7.50 27.84 20.97
C THR A 12 7.24 27.51 19.51
N SER A 13 7.21 26.22 19.17
CA SER A 13 6.87 25.74 17.80
C SER A 13 5.51 26.30 17.32
N LYS A 14 4.59 26.59 18.26
CA LYS A 14 3.28 27.21 18.03
C LYS A 14 3.40 28.63 17.46
N GLU A 15 4.34 29.44 17.97
CA GLU A 15 4.57 30.83 17.49
C GLU A 15 5.18 30.84 16.08
N LYS A 16 6.08 29.91 15.78
CA LYS A 16 6.66 29.76 14.42
C LYS A 16 5.60 29.40 13.39
N ILE A 17 4.71 28.45 13.70
CA ILE A 17 3.62 28.03 12.81
C ILE A 17 2.64 29.20 12.59
N THR A 18 2.27 29.94 13.62
CA THR A 18 1.38 31.09 13.51
C THR A 18 1.99 32.20 12.63
N ILE A 19 3.29 32.43 12.74
CA ILE A 19 4.01 33.41 11.89
C ILE A 19 4.07 32.94 10.44
N GLN A 20 4.34 31.67 10.19
CA GLN A 20 4.43 31.10 8.84
C GLN A 20 3.07 31.13 8.13
N ILE A 21 2.00 30.68 8.78
CA ILE A 21 0.62 30.76 8.26
C ILE A 21 0.24 32.21 7.95
N THR A 22 0.63 33.15 8.79
CA THR A 22 0.34 34.58 8.57
C THR A 22 1.14 35.15 7.38
N GLN A 23 2.35 34.71 7.15
CA GLN A 23 3.17 35.11 5.99
C GLN A 23 2.63 34.52 4.68
N GLU A 24 2.24 33.26 4.67
CA GLU A 24 1.65 32.61 3.48
C GLU A 24 0.30 33.23 3.11
N MET A 25 -0.54 33.56 4.09
CA MET A 25 -1.79 34.27 3.85
C MET A 25 -1.60 35.71 3.35
N LEU A 26 -0.50 36.39 3.73
CA LEU A 26 -0.12 37.70 3.22
C LEU A 26 0.42 37.66 1.77
N ALA A 27 0.95 36.53 1.34
CA ALA A 27 1.46 36.31 -0.02
C ALA A 27 0.35 36.06 -1.06
N VAL A 28 -0.86 35.66 -0.62
CA VAL A 28 -1.96 35.36 -1.55
C VAL A 28 -2.69 36.65 -1.97
N ASN A 29 -2.77 36.91 -3.27
CA ASN A 29 -3.43 38.08 -3.87
C ASN A 29 -4.92 38.25 -3.49
N SER A 30 -5.58 37.23 -2.96
CA SER A 30 -6.93 37.27 -2.38
C SER A 30 -7.03 38.15 -1.12
N PHE A 31 -5.92 38.35 -0.39
CA PHE A 31 -5.90 39.18 0.81
C PHE A 31 -6.17 40.68 0.52
N LYS A 32 -5.74 41.15 -0.65
CA LYS A 32 -6.04 42.52 -1.10
C LYS A 32 -7.56 42.73 -1.33
N LYS A 33 -8.29 41.69 -1.70
CA LYS A 33 -9.72 41.71 -1.94
C LYS A 33 -10.51 41.65 -0.62
N ILE A 34 -10.04 40.83 0.32
CA ILE A 34 -10.63 40.69 1.66
C ILE A 34 -10.47 41.95 2.47
N ASN A 35 -9.31 42.65 2.38
CA ASN A 35 -9.06 43.90 3.13
C ASN A 35 -9.97 45.08 2.71
N LYS A 36 -10.62 44.98 1.55
CA LYS A 36 -11.54 46.00 1.05
C LYS A 36 -12.97 45.87 1.64
N ASP A 37 -13.34 44.65 2.10
CA ASP A 37 -14.66 44.31 2.56
C ASP A 37 -14.79 44.23 4.11
N TYR A 38 -13.67 44.16 4.83
CA TYR A 38 -13.66 44.08 6.29
C TYR A 38 -13.62 45.49 6.92
N LYS A 39 -14.83 46.02 7.26
CA LYS A 39 -14.98 47.38 7.81
C LYS A 39 -14.69 47.52 9.30
N THR A 40 -14.35 46.49 10.07
CA THR A 40 -14.10 46.60 11.51
C THR A 40 -13.02 45.67 12.06
N LEU A 41 -12.19 46.19 12.99
CA LEU A 41 -11.19 45.46 13.77
C LEU A 41 -11.74 44.21 14.50
N THR A 42 -13.01 44.20 14.81
CA THR A 42 -13.72 43.09 15.49
C THR A 42 -13.86 41.85 14.59
N SER A 43 -13.96 42.01 13.27
CA SER A 43 -14.02 40.89 12.33
C SER A 43 -12.66 40.22 12.20
N TYR A 44 -11.60 41.02 12.24
CA TYR A 44 -10.21 40.51 12.18
C TYR A 44 -9.86 39.71 13.43
N ALA A 45 -10.22 40.20 14.62
CA ALA A 45 -10.03 39.49 15.87
C ALA A 45 -10.79 38.15 15.93
N LYS A 46 -11.99 38.06 15.36
CA LYS A 46 -12.77 36.80 15.28
C LYS A 46 -12.15 35.80 14.33
N VAL A 47 -11.61 36.23 13.20
CA VAL A 47 -10.87 35.33 12.27
C VAL A 47 -9.63 34.83 12.94
N MET A 48 -8.84 35.67 13.58
CA MET A 48 -7.63 35.28 14.31
C MET A 48 -7.93 34.34 15.49
N ASP A 49 -9.01 34.58 16.23
CA ASP A 49 -9.45 33.67 17.31
C ASP A 49 -9.95 32.32 16.77
N SER A 50 -10.65 32.30 15.64
CA SER A 50 -11.03 31.04 14.95
C SER A 50 -9.84 30.25 14.43
N MET A 51 -8.85 30.94 13.86
CA MET A 51 -7.59 30.32 13.42
C MET A 51 -6.77 29.80 14.60
N ALA A 52 -6.69 30.56 15.70
CA ALA A 52 -6.04 30.09 16.93
C ALA A 52 -6.71 28.83 17.49
N LYS A 53 -8.04 28.74 17.45
CA LYS A 53 -8.79 27.54 17.86
C LYS A 53 -8.57 26.34 16.92
N VAL A 54 -8.39 26.57 15.62
CA VAL A 54 -8.01 25.52 14.66
C VAL A 54 -6.59 25.04 14.95
N VAL A 55 -5.64 25.96 15.14
CA VAL A 55 -4.25 25.62 15.50
C VAL A 55 -4.19 24.95 16.88
N GLU A 56 -5.05 25.32 17.82
CA GLU A 56 -5.12 24.70 19.16
C GLU A 56 -5.71 23.28 19.13
N LYS A 57 -6.61 22.96 18.18
CA LYS A 57 -7.10 21.59 17.94
C LYS A 57 -6.03 20.70 17.30
N ILE A 58 -5.08 21.28 16.57
CA ILE A 58 -3.91 20.55 16.03
C ILE A 58 -2.87 20.46 17.14
N LYS A 59 -3.15 19.64 18.15
CA LYS A 59 -2.13 19.29 19.19
C LYS A 59 -1.11 18.33 18.56
N PHE A 60 -0.15 18.87 17.81
CA PHE A 60 1.03 18.12 17.41
C PHE A 60 1.92 17.89 18.65
N ARG A 61 1.74 16.75 19.32
CA ARG A 61 2.77 16.21 20.21
C ARG A 61 3.80 15.49 19.33
N GLY A 62 4.82 16.19 18.89
CA GLY A 62 5.90 15.66 18.05
C GLY A 62 6.06 16.47 16.76
N GLY A 63 7.27 16.49 16.18
CA GLY A 63 7.56 17.10 14.88
C GLY A 63 6.92 16.37 13.70
N PRO A 64 7.21 16.78 12.44
CA PRO A 64 6.68 16.17 11.22
C PRO A 64 6.80 14.65 11.20
N ALA A 65 7.95 14.10 11.62
CA ALA A 65 8.20 12.66 11.68
C ALA A 65 7.18 11.89 12.54
N SER A 66 6.85 12.41 13.74
CA SER A 66 5.84 11.77 14.60
C SER A 66 4.44 11.79 13.97
N SER A 67 4.11 12.85 13.24
CA SER A 67 2.82 12.99 12.56
C SER A 67 2.72 12.03 11.37
N ILE A 68 3.77 11.92 10.58
CA ILE A 68 3.89 11.00 9.44
C ILE A 68 3.80 9.56 9.93
N TYR A 69 4.52 9.21 10.99
CA TYR A 69 4.46 7.88 11.58
C TYR A 69 3.04 7.50 12.03
N LYS A 70 2.37 8.38 12.77
CA LYS A 70 0.99 8.14 13.23
C LYS A 70 0.01 7.97 12.09
N ARG A 71 0.26 8.68 10.99
CA ARG A 71 -0.63 8.66 9.83
C ARG A 71 -0.41 7.45 8.95
N TYR A 72 0.84 7.10 8.67
CA TYR A 72 1.18 6.15 7.62
C TYR A 72 1.87 4.86 8.08
N ALA A 73 2.23 4.71 9.36
CA ALA A 73 2.88 3.47 9.80
C ALA A 73 2.01 2.22 9.55
N ASN A 74 0.67 2.34 9.59
CA ASN A 74 -0.24 1.24 9.25
C ASN A 74 -0.24 0.92 7.74
N SER A 75 0.21 1.84 6.90
CA SER A 75 0.25 1.69 5.44
C SER A 75 1.63 1.25 4.93
N VAL A 76 2.55 0.99 5.87
CA VAL A 76 3.83 0.34 5.61
C VAL A 76 3.70 -1.12 6.04
N VAL A 77 3.98 -2.04 5.13
CA VAL A 77 3.86 -3.48 5.38
C VAL A 77 5.23 -4.13 5.55
N TYR A 78 5.27 -5.17 6.39
CA TYR A 78 6.39 -6.09 6.48
C TYR A 78 6.24 -7.13 5.37
N ILE A 79 7.29 -7.42 4.62
CA ILE A 79 7.29 -8.38 3.53
C ILE A 79 8.26 -9.50 3.86
N TYR A 80 7.83 -10.74 3.63
CA TYR A 80 8.69 -11.91 3.63
C TYR A 80 8.56 -12.66 2.32
N ASN A 81 9.71 -12.87 1.67
CA ASN A 81 9.83 -13.68 0.46
C ASN A 81 10.40 -15.06 0.80
N PRO A 82 9.59 -16.13 0.80
CA PRO A 82 10.05 -17.47 1.17
C PRO A 82 10.98 -18.09 0.12
N LYS A 83 10.99 -17.60 -1.12
CA LYS A 83 11.87 -18.10 -2.20
C LYS A 83 13.31 -17.63 -2.05
N ALA A 84 13.51 -16.43 -1.55
CA ALA A 84 14.81 -15.81 -1.34
C ALA A 84 15.19 -15.74 0.15
N GLU A 85 14.33 -16.18 1.06
CA GLU A 85 14.46 -16.04 2.53
C GLU A 85 14.75 -14.58 2.93
N MET A 86 14.08 -13.64 2.26
CA MET A 86 14.36 -12.21 2.38
C MET A 86 13.24 -11.47 3.07
N ILE A 87 13.62 -10.55 3.95
CA ILE A 87 12.73 -9.60 4.61
C ILE A 87 12.85 -8.25 3.92
N GLY A 88 11.72 -7.57 3.75
CA GLY A 88 11.65 -6.22 3.23
C GLY A 88 10.48 -5.42 3.79
N SER A 89 10.30 -4.26 3.22
CA SER A 89 9.22 -3.32 3.52
C SER A 89 8.45 -3.00 2.25
N GLY A 90 7.21 -2.56 2.40
CA GLY A 90 6.40 -2.08 1.28
C GLY A 90 5.50 -0.92 1.69
N SER A 91 4.98 -0.20 0.73
CA SER A 91 4.18 1.02 0.94
C SER A 91 2.89 0.98 0.13
N LEU A 92 1.74 1.03 0.81
CA LEU A 92 0.43 1.10 0.16
C LEU A 92 0.24 2.47 -0.50
N PHE A 93 0.17 2.51 -1.83
CA PHE A 93 0.06 3.76 -2.58
C PHE A 93 -1.24 3.91 -3.40
N ASP A 94 -2.06 2.86 -3.48
CA ASP A 94 -3.32 2.88 -4.23
C ASP A 94 -4.41 2.11 -3.46
N LYS A 95 -5.66 2.60 -3.56
CA LYS A 95 -6.84 2.02 -2.86
C LYS A 95 -7.19 0.60 -3.32
N ARG A 96 -6.70 0.17 -4.47
CA ARG A 96 -6.87 -1.18 -5.02
C ARG A 96 -5.95 -2.21 -4.36
N GLY A 97 -5.26 -1.87 -3.27
CA GLY A 97 -4.31 -2.75 -2.61
C GLY A 97 -2.95 -2.81 -3.31
N LEU A 98 -2.56 -1.75 -4.06
CA LEU A 98 -1.25 -1.73 -4.69
C LEU A 98 -0.18 -1.26 -3.70
N ILE A 99 0.85 -2.09 -3.55
CA ILE A 99 2.00 -1.85 -2.68
C ILE A 99 3.26 -1.74 -3.53
N ILE A 100 4.07 -0.69 -3.31
CA ILE A 100 5.39 -0.57 -3.89
C ILE A 100 6.45 -1.12 -2.95
N THR A 101 7.40 -1.86 -3.50
CA THR A 101 8.60 -2.37 -2.82
C THR A 101 9.78 -2.41 -3.79
N ASN A 102 10.94 -2.94 -3.37
CA ASN A 102 12.04 -3.22 -4.28
C ASN A 102 11.87 -4.57 -4.98
N TRP A 103 12.41 -4.66 -6.22
CA TRP A 103 12.45 -5.91 -6.96
C TRP A 103 13.27 -6.99 -6.22
N HIS A 104 14.45 -6.65 -5.68
CA HIS A 104 15.29 -7.63 -4.99
C HIS A 104 14.60 -8.27 -3.77
N VAL A 105 13.63 -7.58 -3.14
CA VAL A 105 12.84 -8.13 -2.03
C VAL A 105 11.94 -9.28 -2.50
N VAL A 106 11.46 -9.21 -3.75
CA VAL A 106 10.50 -10.18 -4.31
C VAL A 106 11.12 -11.10 -5.38
N ASP A 107 12.43 -11.03 -5.56
CA ASP A 107 13.14 -11.84 -6.57
C ASP A 107 12.74 -13.32 -6.48
N LYS A 108 12.52 -13.95 -7.63
CA LYS A 108 12.07 -15.34 -7.82
C LYS A 108 10.69 -15.69 -7.26
N ALA A 109 9.97 -14.74 -6.69
CA ALA A 109 8.62 -14.99 -6.17
C ALA A 109 7.56 -14.44 -7.12
N ASP A 110 6.51 -15.19 -7.39
CA ASP A 110 5.27 -14.68 -7.97
C ASP A 110 4.36 -14.13 -6.86
N MET A 111 4.54 -14.62 -5.62
CA MET A 111 3.79 -14.22 -4.43
C MET A 111 4.70 -14.13 -3.20
N VAL A 112 4.39 -13.20 -2.32
CA VAL A 112 5.07 -12.99 -1.04
C VAL A 112 4.07 -12.87 0.10
N GLY A 113 4.48 -13.19 1.32
CA GLY A 113 3.70 -12.91 2.51
C GLY A 113 3.88 -11.48 2.97
N ILE A 114 2.81 -10.82 3.33
CA ILE A 114 2.85 -9.50 3.95
C ILE A 114 2.16 -9.51 5.31
N TRP A 115 2.65 -8.70 6.23
CA TRP A 115 2.02 -8.44 7.52
C TRP A 115 1.74 -6.97 7.65
N THR A 116 0.58 -6.66 8.16
CA THR A 116 0.17 -5.31 8.52
C THR A 116 0.55 -5.00 9.96
N LYS A 117 0.62 -3.73 10.32
CA LYS A 117 1.01 -3.33 11.66
C LYS A 117 0.03 -3.87 12.71
N PRO A 118 0.48 -4.66 13.69
CA PRO A 118 -0.37 -5.19 14.74
C PRO A 118 -1.10 -4.09 15.51
N LYS A 119 -2.33 -4.35 15.93
CA LYS A 119 -3.04 -3.49 16.86
C LYS A 119 -2.35 -3.52 18.23
N LYS A 120 -2.66 -2.54 19.06
CA LYS A 120 -2.07 -2.46 20.41
C LYS A 120 -2.40 -3.71 21.22
N GLY A 121 -1.38 -4.46 21.58
CA GLY A 121 -1.48 -5.70 22.37
C GLY A 121 -1.43 -6.99 21.55
N GLU A 122 -1.51 -6.90 20.23
CA GLU A 122 -1.27 -8.02 19.31
C GLU A 122 0.23 -8.12 18.98
N LYS A 123 0.69 -9.33 18.70
CA LYS A 123 2.06 -9.57 18.25
C LYS A 123 2.07 -9.94 16.77
N LEU A 124 3.17 -9.61 16.11
CA LEU A 124 3.34 -9.91 14.68
C LEU A 124 3.31 -11.42 14.42
N GLU A 125 3.92 -12.18 15.31
CA GLU A 125 4.03 -13.64 15.21
C GLU A 125 2.70 -14.38 15.42
N GLU A 126 1.68 -13.66 15.87
CA GLU A 126 0.32 -14.17 16.09
C GLU A 126 -0.62 -13.83 14.93
N GLN A 127 -0.11 -13.16 13.88
CA GLN A 127 -0.89 -12.81 12.69
C GLN A 127 -0.52 -13.74 11.52
N ASP A 128 -1.52 -14.21 10.80
CA ASP A 128 -1.30 -14.84 9.51
C ASP A 128 -0.93 -13.80 8.45
N PRO A 129 -0.02 -14.13 7.54
CA PRO A 129 0.33 -13.26 6.44
C PRO A 129 -0.80 -13.16 5.42
N LEU A 130 -1.03 -11.96 4.91
CA LEU A 130 -1.79 -11.82 3.67
C LEU A 130 -0.87 -12.18 2.50
N GLY A 131 -1.40 -12.93 1.53
CA GLY A 131 -0.70 -13.15 0.28
C GLY A 131 -0.70 -11.90 -0.58
N ALA A 132 0.42 -11.61 -1.22
CA ALA A 132 0.55 -10.48 -2.15
C ALA A 132 1.17 -10.95 -3.46
N ALA A 133 0.45 -10.79 -4.57
CA ALA A 133 0.93 -11.15 -5.91
C ALA A 133 1.90 -10.11 -6.45
N VAL A 134 2.99 -10.54 -7.05
CA VAL A 134 3.94 -9.67 -7.76
C VAL A 134 3.39 -9.40 -9.17
N ILE A 135 2.83 -8.22 -9.39
CA ILE A 135 2.11 -7.91 -10.63
C ILE A 135 2.93 -7.10 -11.63
N LEU A 136 3.96 -6.40 -11.19
CA LEU A 136 4.83 -5.61 -12.05
C LEU A 136 6.22 -5.51 -11.45
N ILE A 137 7.25 -5.62 -12.29
CA ILE A 137 8.63 -5.46 -11.89
C ILE A 137 9.37 -4.52 -12.85
N ASN A 138 10.30 -3.75 -12.31
CA ASN A 138 11.35 -3.07 -13.05
C ASN A 138 12.69 -3.42 -12.40
N VAL A 139 13.39 -4.39 -13.01
CA VAL A 139 14.68 -4.89 -12.52
C VAL A 139 15.74 -3.78 -12.59
N GLU A 140 15.74 -2.97 -13.65
CA GLU A 140 16.71 -1.89 -13.82
C GLU A 140 16.61 -0.87 -12.69
N ALA A 141 15.41 -0.41 -12.36
CA ALA A 141 15.17 0.54 -11.26
C ALA A 141 15.05 -0.12 -9.87
N ASP A 142 15.17 -1.45 -9.77
CA ASP A 142 14.97 -2.19 -8.53
C ASP A 142 13.58 -1.94 -7.89
N LEU A 143 12.52 -1.93 -8.67
CA LEU A 143 11.15 -1.70 -8.21
C LEU A 143 10.23 -2.89 -8.50
N ALA A 144 9.28 -3.13 -7.61
CA ALA A 144 8.19 -4.08 -7.81
C ALA A 144 6.87 -3.55 -7.25
N VAL A 145 5.77 -3.83 -7.95
CA VAL A 145 4.42 -3.54 -7.49
C VAL A 145 3.74 -4.85 -7.12
N LEU A 146 3.17 -4.88 -5.93
CA LEU A 146 2.38 -6.00 -5.42
C LEU A 146 0.90 -5.63 -5.45
N LYS A 147 0.05 -6.63 -5.60
CA LYS A 147 -1.40 -6.55 -5.41
C LYS A 147 -1.77 -7.42 -4.22
N VAL A 148 -2.62 -6.93 -3.35
CA VAL A 148 -3.09 -7.63 -2.16
C VAL A 148 -4.51 -7.21 -1.81
N SER A 149 -5.29 -8.17 -1.30
CA SER A 149 -6.60 -7.95 -0.70
C SER A 149 -6.63 -8.16 0.80
N GLY A 150 -7.79 -8.01 1.41
CA GLY A 150 -7.96 -8.20 2.86
C GLY A 150 -7.27 -7.15 3.72
N LEU A 151 -6.73 -6.08 3.15
CA LEU A 151 -6.05 -5.04 3.91
C LEU A 151 -6.96 -4.38 4.95
N PRO A 152 -6.47 -4.12 6.18
CA PRO A 152 -7.24 -3.42 7.21
C PRO A 152 -7.78 -2.07 6.73
N LYS A 153 -9.06 -1.78 6.97
CA LYS A 153 -9.75 -0.54 6.55
C LYS A 153 -9.15 0.75 7.11
N ASN A 154 -8.28 0.68 8.12
CA ASN A 154 -7.59 1.82 8.74
C ASN A 154 -6.28 2.19 8.04
N MET A 155 -5.87 1.47 7.02
CA MET A 155 -4.70 1.83 6.20
C MET A 155 -5.04 3.03 5.31
N GLN A 156 -4.15 4.01 5.29
CA GLN A 156 -4.31 5.22 4.48
C GLN A 156 -3.41 5.15 3.25
N ILE A 157 -3.93 5.53 2.12
CA ILE A 157 -3.11 5.64 0.90
C ILE A 157 -2.01 6.66 1.13
N ILE A 158 -0.76 6.25 0.88
CA ILE A 158 0.40 7.14 0.96
C ILE A 158 0.46 7.96 -0.34
N PRO A 159 0.36 9.30 -0.26
CA PRO A 159 0.37 10.14 -1.46
C PRO A 159 1.75 10.14 -2.10
N LEU A 160 1.79 9.92 -3.42
CA LEU A 160 3.01 10.00 -4.19
C LEU A 160 3.45 11.46 -4.33
N GLY A 161 4.70 11.72 -4.00
CA GLY A 161 5.40 12.99 -4.25
C GLY A 161 6.23 12.92 -5.53
N SER A 162 7.29 13.71 -5.58
CA SER A 162 8.30 13.72 -6.63
C SER A 162 9.66 14.02 -5.99
N GLN A 163 10.75 13.67 -6.66
CA GLN A 163 12.07 14.17 -6.27
C GLN A 163 12.18 15.70 -6.37
N ASP A 164 11.27 16.36 -7.08
CA ASP A 164 11.19 17.82 -7.14
C ASP A 164 10.47 18.44 -5.93
N ASP A 165 9.77 17.63 -5.13
CA ASP A 165 9.14 18.07 -3.87
C ASP A 165 10.15 18.18 -2.70
N ILE A 166 11.44 17.97 -2.94
CA ILE A 166 12.50 18.04 -1.91
C ILE A 166 13.74 18.73 -2.44
N ASP A 167 14.46 19.44 -1.55
CA ASP A 167 15.74 20.06 -1.82
C ASP A 167 16.87 19.42 -0.99
N ILE A 168 18.12 19.61 -1.46
CA ILE A 168 19.32 19.17 -0.72
C ILE A 168 19.35 19.88 0.63
N GLY A 169 19.56 19.11 1.70
CA GLY A 169 19.56 19.59 3.08
C GLY A 169 18.19 19.50 3.79
N GLU A 170 17.10 19.21 3.08
CA GLU A 170 15.80 19.00 3.70
C GLU A 170 15.71 17.66 4.46
N ASN A 171 14.86 17.64 5.49
CA ASN A 171 14.62 16.43 6.27
C ASN A 171 13.83 15.42 5.46
N VAL A 172 14.23 14.15 5.61
CA VAL A 172 13.49 12.99 5.11
C VAL A 172 13.28 11.97 6.21
N ILE A 173 12.17 11.24 6.13
CA ILE A 173 11.71 10.30 7.15
C ILE A 173 11.51 8.95 6.47
N ALA A 174 12.13 7.88 6.99
CA ALA A 174 11.86 6.51 6.56
C ALA A 174 11.10 5.74 7.63
N ILE A 175 10.26 4.81 7.19
CA ILE A 175 9.61 3.80 8.03
C ILE A 175 9.88 2.45 7.38
N GLY A 176 10.32 1.46 8.19
CA GLY A 176 10.65 0.14 7.66
C GLY A 176 10.84 -0.88 8.77
N HIS A 177 11.48 -2.01 8.42
CA HIS A 177 11.63 -3.18 9.28
C HIS A 177 13.10 -3.59 9.40
N PRO A 178 14.04 -2.66 9.75
CA PRO A 178 15.47 -2.93 9.81
C PRO A 178 15.75 -4.11 10.76
N GLU A 179 16.57 -5.07 10.33
CA GLU A 179 16.98 -6.26 11.12
C GLU A 179 15.77 -7.02 11.69
N GLY A 180 14.62 -7.00 11.02
CA GLY A 180 13.39 -7.58 11.53
C GLY A 180 12.74 -6.82 12.70
N LEU A 181 13.20 -5.61 13.02
CA LEU A 181 12.57 -4.72 14.02
C LEU A 181 11.44 -3.92 13.33
N PRO A 182 10.17 -4.35 13.48
CA PRO A 182 9.11 -3.86 12.64
C PRO A 182 8.70 -2.43 12.96
N TRP A 183 8.26 -1.71 11.92
CA TRP A 183 7.76 -0.32 11.98
C TRP A 183 8.71 0.66 12.68
N SER A 184 10.01 0.52 12.44
CA SER A 184 11.01 1.46 12.92
C SER A 184 10.99 2.74 12.09
N LEU A 185 11.09 3.90 12.78
CA LEU A 185 11.20 5.21 12.14
C LEU A 185 12.65 5.69 12.18
N SER A 186 13.15 6.18 11.06
CA SER A 186 14.46 6.81 10.93
C SER A 186 14.34 8.21 10.33
N LEU A 187 15.22 9.11 10.73
CA LEU A 187 15.30 10.51 10.27
C LEU A 187 16.66 10.78 9.66
N GLY A 188 16.68 11.52 8.57
CA GLY A 188 17.89 11.97 7.90
C GLY A 188 17.64 13.23 7.09
N ILE A 189 18.62 13.60 6.28
CA ILE A 189 18.53 14.71 5.34
C ILE A 189 18.87 14.25 3.92
N VAL A 190 18.36 14.94 2.93
CA VAL A 190 18.76 14.78 1.52
C VAL A 190 20.19 15.27 1.35
N SER A 191 21.09 14.40 0.92
CA SER A 191 22.48 14.74 0.65
C SER A 191 22.69 15.14 -0.82
N GLN A 192 22.02 14.47 -1.75
CA GLN A 192 22.10 14.72 -3.19
C GLN A 192 20.93 14.05 -3.93
N LYS A 193 20.56 14.59 -5.09
CA LYS A 193 19.72 13.90 -6.08
C LYS A 193 20.64 13.50 -7.25
N ARG A 194 20.55 12.23 -7.67
CA ARG A 194 21.43 11.68 -8.71
C ARG A 194 20.58 11.03 -9.79
N SER A 195 20.75 11.53 -11.01
CA SER A 195 20.14 10.89 -12.18
C SER A 195 21.02 9.76 -12.69
N ASP A 196 20.38 8.74 -13.24
CA ASP A 196 21.06 7.61 -13.88
C ASP A 196 22.13 6.95 -12.97
N HIS A 197 21.86 6.87 -11.66
CA HIS A 197 22.79 6.27 -10.71
C HIS A 197 22.84 4.75 -10.89
N GLU A 198 24.05 4.21 -11.01
CA GLU A 198 24.29 2.78 -11.19
C GLU A 198 24.77 2.14 -9.88
N TRP A 199 24.28 0.95 -9.58
CA TRP A 199 24.76 0.15 -8.45
C TRP A 199 24.63 -1.34 -8.75
N THR A 200 25.37 -2.15 -7.99
CA THR A 200 25.39 -3.61 -8.13
C THR A 200 25.25 -4.24 -6.77
N TYR A 201 24.39 -5.25 -6.64
CA TYR A 201 24.27 -6.04 -5.43
C TYR A 201 25.30 -7.20 -5.39
N LEU A 202 25.37 -7.90 -4.25
CA LEU A 202 26.31 -9.01 -4.04
C LEU A 202 26.06 -10.19 -4.99
N ASP A 203 24.83 -10.37 -5.45
CA ASP A 203 24.43 -11.37 -6.44
C ASP A 203 24.81 -10.98 -7.88
N LYS A 204 25.46 -9.82 -8.04
CA LYS A 204 25.87 -9.20 -9.31
C LYS A 204 24.73 -8.68 -10.17
N SER A 205 23.51 -8.53 -9.64
CA SER A 205 22.47 -7.80 -10.33
C SER A 205 22.87 -6.31 -10.48
N GLU A 206 22.76 -5.80 -11.69
CA GLU A 206 23.08 -4.43 -12.04
C GLU A 206 21.80 -3.61 -12.12
N HIS A 207 21.82 -2.43 -11.55
CA HIS A 207 20.66 -1.55 -11.44
C HIS A 207 21.05 -0.13 -11.84
N LYS A 208 20.04 0.61 -12.33
CA LYS A 208 20.20 2.00 -12.74
C LYS A 208 18.88 2.74 -12.57
N ALA A 209 18.88 3.86 -11.85
CA ALA A 209 17.69 4.70 -11.65
C ALA A 209 18.08 6.11 -11.18
N ASP A 210 17.13 7.01 -11.21
CA ASP A 210 17.20 8.25 -10.44
C ASP A 210 17.08 7.93 -8.95
N VAL A 211 18.01 8.44 -8.13
CA VAL A 211 18.04 8.15 -6.71
C VAL A 211 18.19 9.40 -5.85
N ILE A 212 17.65 9.34 -4.64
CA ILE A 212 17.84 10.30 -3.57
C ILE A 212 18.90 9.75 -2.61
N GLN A 213 20.10 10.36 -2.62
CA GLN A 213 21.11 10.09 -1.61
C GLN A 213 20.73 10.80 -0.32
N ASN A 214 20.75 10.10 0.80
CA ASN A 214 20.31 10.64 2.09
C ASN A 214 21.10 10.04 3.27
N THR A 215 20.93 10.62 4.46
CA THR A 215 21.59 10.18 5.69
C THR A 215 20.68 9.36 6.59
N THR A 216 19.49 8.99 6.13
CA THR A 216 18.52 8.20 6.93
C THR A 216 19.11 6.82 7.22
N PRO A 217 19.29 6.42 8.50
CA PRO A 217 19.82 5.11 8.84
C PRO A 217 18.94 4.00 8.26
N ILE A 218 19.55 3.09 7.50
CA ILE A 218 18.91 1.92 6.92
C ILE A 218 19.75 0.66 7.19
N SER A 219 19.08 -0.49 7.27
CA SER A 219 19.65 -1.82 7.43
C SER A 219 18.84 -2.83 6.63
N PRO A 220 19.33 -4.08 6.44
CA PRO A 220 18.55 -5.15 5.82
C PRO A 220 17.14 -5.23 6.41
N GLY A 221 16.12 -5.33 5.55
CA GLY A 221 14.71 -5.24 5.91
C GLY A 221 14.10 -3.84 5.75
N SER A 222 14.90 -2.75 5.66
CA SER A 222 14.40 -1.42 5.31
C SER A 222 14.07 -1.27 3.82
N SER A 223 14.65 -2.12 2.97
CA SER A 223 14.43 -2.12 1.51
C SER A 223 12.95 -2.20 1.17
N GLY A 224 12.51 -1.37 0.22
CA GLY A 224 11.11 -1.23 -0.20
C GLY A 224 10.27 -0.30 0.68
N GLY A 225 10.81 0.14 1.82
CA GLY A 225 10.13 1.09 2.71
C GLY A 225 10.09 2.51 2.14
N PRO A 226 9.10 3.32 2.58
CA PRO A 226 8.93 4.69 2.13
C PRO A 226 10.02 5.63 2.64
N LEU A 227 10.47 6.53 1.78
CA LEU A 227 11.15 7.76 2.15
C LEU A 227 10.17 8.92 1.94
N PHE A 228 9.81 9.60 3.04
CA PHE A 228 8.88 10.72 3.05
C PHE A 228 9.59 12.05 3.09
N ASN A 229 9.01 13.09 2.49
CA ASN A 229 9.31 14.47 2.82
C ASN A 229 8.53 14.93 4.07
N GLU A 230 8.79 16.13 4.58
CA GLU A 230 8.09 16.65 5.77
C GLU A 230 6.58 16.90 5.56
N ALA A 231 6.11 16.98 4.31
CA ALA A 231 4.69 17.06 3.98
C ALA A 231 3.99 15.68 4.02
N GLY A 232 4.74 14.59 4.21
CA GLY A 232 4.23 13.22 4.25
C GLY A 232 3.92 12.64 2.87
N LYS A 233 4.53 13.17 1.82
CA LYS A 233 4.51 12.56 0.49
C LYS A 233 5.64 11.57 0.36
N LEU A 234 5.37 10.45 -0.31
CA LEU A 234 6.37 9.45 -0.69
C LEU A 234 7.24 10.03 -1.81
N VAL A 235 8.51 10.26 -1.54
CA VAL A 235 9.46 10.84 -2.51
C VAL A 235 10.48 9.83 -3.02
N GLY A 236 10.66 8.72 -2.30
CA GLY A 236 11.55 7.64 -2.73
C GLY A 236 11.27 6.32 -2.03
N ILE A 237 11.83 5.25 -2.59
CA ILE A 237 11.78 3.89 -2.06
C ILE A 237 13.18 3.51 -1.58
N THR A 238 13.32 3.28 -0.28
CA THR A 238 14.60 2.89 0.34
C THR A 238 15.13 1.63 -0.31
N THR A 239 16.39 1.65 -0.77
CA THR A 239 16.94 0.51 -1.53
C THR A 239 18.32 0.07 -1.03
N SER A 240 19.36 0.85 -1.27
CA SER A 240 20.74 0.41 -1.07
C SER A 240 21.54 1.30 -0.13
N LYS A 241 22.67 0.77 0.32
CA LYS A 241 23.67 1.46 1.12
C LYS A 241 25.02 1.27 0.45
N ALA A 242 25.74 2.38 0.18
CA ALA A 242 27.14 2.30 -0.24
C ALA A 242 28.06 1.98 0.95
N GLY A 243 29.28 1.54 0.68
CA GLY A 243 30.26 1.07 1.67
C GLY A 243 30.82 2.15 2.64
N GLY A 244 30.05 3.20 2.94
CA GLY A 244 30.43 4.27 3.88
C GLY A 244 29.30 4.59 4.86
N GLU A 245 29.62 5.35 5.90
CA GLU A 245 28.59 5.85 6.84
C GLU A 245 27.75 6.94 6.17
N ASN A 246 26.43 6.91 6.41
CA ASN A 246 25.48 7.92 5.90
C ASN A 246 25.38 8.04 4.37
N LEU A 247 25.77 7.00 3.63
CA LEU A 247 25.63 6.91 2.19
C LEU A 247 24.49 5.96 1.84
N ASN A 248 23.27 6.40 2.06
CA ASN A 248 22.07 5.61 1.81
C ASN A 248 21.32 6.18 0.61
N PHE A 249 20.66 5.30 -0.13
CA PHE A 249 19.97 5.63 -1.36
C PHE A 249 18.50 5.18 -1.29
N ALA A 250 17.65 5.97 -1.90
CA ALA A 250 16.27 5.60 -2.20
C ALA A 250 16.03 5.85 -3.69
N VAL A 251 15.42 4.91 -4.37
CA VAL A 251 14.96 5.08 -5.76
C VAL A 251 13.91 6.18 -5.78
N ALA A 252 14.05 7.17 -6.63
CA ALA A 252 13.10 8.28 -6.73
C ALA A 252 11.70 7.77 -7.10
N ILE A 253 10.67 8.32 -6.46
CA ILE A 253 9.29 7.87 -6.70
C ILE A 253 8.83 8.12 -8.14
N ASP A 254 9.51 8.97 -8.86
CA ASP A 254 9.23 9.27 -10.26
C ASP A 254 9.48 8.08 -11.17
N GLU A 255 10.39 7.16 -10.80
CA GLU A 255 10.59 5.86 -11.46
C GLU A 255 9.34 4.97 -11.39
N LEU A 256 8.67 4.92 -10.22
CA LEU A 256 7.38 4.25 -10.11
C LEU A 256 6.33 4.88 -11.02
N LYS A 257 6.24 6.22 -11.05
CA LYS A 257 5.26 6.91 -11.89
C LYS A 257 5.49 6.61 -13.37
N GLN A 258 6.76 6.56 -13.80
CA GLN A 258 7.09 6.20 -15.17
C GLN A 258 6.72 4.73 -15.45
N LEU A 259 7.06 3.82 -14.54
CA LEU A 259 6.71 2.41 -14.63
C LEU A 259 5.19 2.19 -14.78
N LEU A 260 4.38 2.89 -13.97
CA LEU A 260 2.91 2.84 -14.06
C LEU A 260 2.38 3.44 -15.37
N LYS A 261 2.99 4.52 -15.85
CA LYS A 261 2.62 5.15 -17.12
C LYS A 261 2.90 4.24 -18.33
N ASP A 262 4.00 3.50 -18.28
CA ASP A 262 4.38 2.55 -19.32
C ASP A 262 3.53 1.27 -19.28
N ASN A 263 2.84 1.02 -18.16
CA ASN A 263 1.94 -0.11 -17.93
C ASN A 263 0.51 0.34 -17.60
N PRO A 264 -0.19 1.06 -18.51
CA PRO A 264 -1.50 1.65 -18.21
C PRO A 264 -2.61 0.62 -17.97
N ASN A 265 -2.38 -0.63 -18.35
CA ASN A 265 -3.31 -1.74 -18.16
C ASN A 265 -3.04 -2.55 -16.88
N LEU A 266 -2.11 -2.11 -16.03
CA LEU A 266 -1.81 -2.79 -14.78
C LEU A 266 -3.06 -3.01 -13.91
N SER A 267 -3.98 -2.05 -13.94
CA SER A 267 -5.29 -2.14 -13.28
C SER A 267 -6.32 -3.01 -14.01
N LYS A 268 -5.98 -3.55 -15.17
CA LYS A 268 -6.86 -4.36 -16.02
C LYS A 268 -6.37 -5.81 -16.16
N THR A 269 -5.33 -6.17 -15.45
CA THR A 269 -4.77 -7.53 -15.47
C THR A 269 -4.96 -8.15 -14.11
N ASN A 270 -5.80 -9.18 -14.06
CA ASN A 270 -5.94 -10.01 -12.88
C ASN A 270 -4.72 -10.94 -12.76
N PRO A 271 -4.00 -10.97 -11.61
CA PRO A 271 -2.83 -11.82 -11.41
C PRO A 271 -3.13 -13.31 -11.57
N ALA A 272 -4.32 -13.80 -11.16
CA ALA A 272 -4.75 -15.18 -11.34
C ALA A 272 -4.77 -15.63 -12.79
N SER A 273 -4.98 -14.70 -13.75
CA SER A 273 -5.10 -15.02 -15.18
C SER A 273 -3.92 -15.82 -15.73
N LYS A 274 -2.69 -15.57 -15.23
CA LYS A 274 -1.48 -16.29 -15.67
C LYS A 274 -1.50 -17.75 -15.21
N GLN A 275 -1.88 -17.97 -13.95
CA GLN A 275 -1.97 -19.31 -13.37
C GLN A 275 -3.14 -20.09 -13.95
N MET A 276 -4.32 -19.47 -14.04
CA MET A 276 -5.51 -20.06 -14.63
C MET A 276 -5.30 -20.48 -16.09
N LYS A 277 -4.63 -19.65 -16.89
CA LYS A 277 -4.29 -20.01 -18.28
C LYS A 277 -3.32 -21.19 -18.37
N LYS A 278 -2.43 -21.38 -17.39
CA LYS A 278 -1.52 -22.53 -17.33
C LYS A 278 -2.24 -23.79 -16.93
N ASP A 279 -3.10 -23.73 -15.90
CA ASP A 279 -3.76 -24.89 -15.34
C ASP A 279 -4.98 -25.30 -16.19
N TYR A 280 -5.70 -24.31 -16.71
CA TYR A 280 -6.90 -24.48 -17.52
C TYR A 280 -6.81 -23.69 -18.85
N PRO A 281 -6.00 -24.17 -19.80
CA PRO A 281 -5.72 -23.41 -21.04
C PRO A 281 -6.96 -23.15 -21.93
N ASN A 282 -8.03 -23.93 -21.74
CA ASN A 282 -9.29 -23.84 -22.48
C ASN A 282 -10.40 -23.13 -21.68
N ALA A 283 -10.11 -22.59 -20.49
CA ALA A 283 -11.10 -21.87 -19.69
C ALA A 283 -11.70 -20.71 -20.49
N GLN A 284 -13.02 -20.56 -20.43
CA GLN A 284 -13.70 -19.36 -20.88
C GLN A 284 -13.57 -18.30 -19.79
N THR A 285 -13.38 -17.04 -20.16
CA THR A 285 -13.17 -15.96 -19.18
C THR A 285 -14.36 -15.01 -19.13
N GLY A 286 -14.66 -14.53 -17.93
CA GLY A 286 -15.70 -13.55 -17.64
C GLY A 286 -15.15 -12.31 -16.94
N ASP A 287 -15.94 -11.26 -16.95
CA ASP A 287 -15.79 -10.03 -16.17
C ASP A 287 -17.15 -9.79 -15.50
N HIS A 288 -17.30 -10.37 -14.32
CA HIS A 288 -18.57 -10.42 -13.58
C HIS A 288 -18.98 -9.04 -13.08
N ASN A 289 -18.00 -8.29 -12.56
CA ASN A 289 -18.21 -6.95 -12.02
C ASN A 289 -18.22 -5.84 -13.11
N LYS A 290 -17.95 -6.19 -14.39
CA LYS A 290 -17.98 -5.32 -15.59
C LYS A 290 -17.03 -4.12 -15.51
N ASN A 291 -15.88 -4.31 -14.93
CA ASN A 291 -14.86 -3.25 -14.81
C ASN A 291 -13.77 -3.31 -15.91
N GLY A 292 -13.83 -4.32 -16.78
CA GLY A 292 -12.89 -4.56 -17.89
C GLY A 292 -11.70 -5.44 -17.52
N VAL A 293 -11.72 -6.08 -16.34
CA VAL A 293 -10.74 -7.06 -15.89
C VAL A 293 -11.40 -8.42 -15.81
N THR A 294 -10.69 -9.48 -16.21
CA THR A 294 -11.17 -10.85 -16.01
C THR A 294 -11.12 -11.20 -14.54
N ASP A 295 -12.24 -11.60 -13.99
CA ASP A 295 -12.41 -12.02 -12.59
C ASP A 295 -13.01 -13.43 -12.47
N THR A 296 -13.40 -14.04 -13.57
CA THR A 296 -14.06 -15.34 -13.60
C THR A 296 -13.49 -16.25 -14.69
N TRP A 297 -13.29 -17.53 -14.37
CA TRP A 297 -12.85 -18.58 -15.30
C TRP A 297 -13.80 -19.76 -15.25
N TYR A 298 -14.48 -20.01 -16.35
CA TYR A 298 -15.40 -21.12 -16.54
C TYR A 298 -14.66 -22.32 -17.14
N VAL A 299 -14.71 -23.44 -16.48
CA VAL A 299 -13.92 -24.63 -16.79
C VAL A 299 -14.80 -25.86 -16.94
N ASP A 300 -14.48 -26.69 -17.91
CA ASP A 300 -14.94 -28.08 -18.06
C ASP A 300 -13.85 -28.98 -17.43
N THR A 301 -14.01 -29.32 -16.15
CA THR A 301 -12.97 -30.05 -15.39
C THR A 301 -12.94 -31.54 -15.73
N ASN A 302 -14.06 -32.09 -16.17
CA ASN A 302 -14.19 -33.50 -16.53
C ASN A 302 -14.00 -33.79 -18.05
N ASN A 303 -13.82 -32.74 -18.86
CA ASN A 303 -13.60 -32.79 -20.31
C ASN A 303 -14.76 -33.45 -21.12
N ASN A 304 -16.00 -33.25 -20.70
CA ASN A 304 -17.18 -33.76 -21.38
C ASN A 304 -17.82 -32.78 -22.38
N GLY A 305 -17.28 -31.53 -22.45
CA GLY A 305 -17.74 -30.47 -23.33
C GLY A 305 -18.74 -29.53 -22.68
N ARG A 306 -18.99 -29.67 -21.37
CA ARG A 306 -19.84 -28.74 -20.58
C ARG A 306 -19.01 -28.10 -19.48
N ILE A 307 -19.35 -26.88 -19.14
CA ILE A 307 -18.75 -26.19 -18.01
C ILE A 307 -19.41 -26.70 -16.74
N ASP A 308 -18.59 -27.15 -15.79
CA ASP A 308 -18.99 -27.69 -14.50
C ASP A 308 -18.41 -26.93 -13.31
N THR A 309 -17.46 -26.02 -13.56
CA THR A 309 -16.77 -25.27 -12.51
C THR A 309 -16.54 -23.84 -12.93
N ALA A 310 -16.73 -22.87 -12.02
CA ALA A 310 -16.27 -21.50 -12.22
C ALA A 310 -15.41 -21.05 -11.02
N PHE A 311 -14.25 -20.49 -11.34
CA PHE A 311 -13.34 -19.88 -10.36
C PHE A 311 -13.55 -18.37 -10.36
N LEU A 312 -13.70 -17.79 -9.16
CA LEU A 312 -14.00 -16.38 -8.95
C LEU A 312 -12.84 -15.71 -8.19
N ASP A 313 -12.38 -14.57 -8.69
CA ASP A 313 -11.44 -13.65 -8.06
C ASP A 313 -12.05 -12.24 -8.15
N ASP A 314 -13.06 -12.01 -7.30
CA ASP A 314 -13.96 -10.85 -7.38
C ASP A 314 -13.25 -9.52 -7.11
N ASP A 315 -12.19 -9.53 -6.31
CA ASP A 315 -11.40 -8.35 -5.98
C ASP A 315 -10.09 -8.23 -6.80
N GLU A 316 -9.86 -9.23 -7.69
CA GLU A 316 -8.79 -9.24 -8.70
C GLU A 316 -7.37 -9.17 -8.09
N ASP A 317 -7.18 -9.80 -6.95
CA ASP A 317 -5.88 -9.78 -6.25
C ASP A 317 -4.97 -10.97 -6.62
N GLY A 318 -5.53 -11.95 -7.34
CA GLY A 318 -4.82 -13.13 -7.82
C GLY A 318 -5.08 -14.37 -6.99
N PHE A 319 -5.89 -14.29 -5.94
CA PHE A 319 -6.44 -15.42 -5.23
C PHE A 319 -7.85 -15.74 -5.74
N ILE A 320 -8.24 -17.00 -5.61
CA ILE A 320 -9.58 -17.45 -5.93
C ILE A 320 -10.37 -17.51 -4.62
N GLU A 321 -11.26 -16.53 -4.40
CA GLU A 321 -12.09 -16.49 -3.20
C GLU A 321 -13.35 -17.36 -3.32
N GLY A 322 -13.72 -17.73 -4.54
CA GLY A 322 -14.93 -18.50 -4.76
C GLY A 322 -14.80 -19.57 -5.84
N VAL A 323 -15.42 -20.71 -5.61
CA VAL A 323 -15.58 -21.78 -6.62
C VAL A 323 -17.05 -22.16 -6.70
N LEU A 324 -17.64 -21.96 -7.87
CA LEU A 324 -18.98 -22.43 -8.19
C LEU A 324 -18.89 -23.82 -8.84
N LEU A 325 -19.79 -24.71 -8.44
CA LEU A 325 -19.91 -26.05 -8.99
C LEU A 325 -21.32 -26.30 -9.52
N ASP A 326 -21.39 -26.86 -10.72
CA ASP A 326 -22.60 -27.44 -11.35
C ASP A 326 -22.37 -28.96 -11.41
N GLU A 327 -22.67 -29.64 -10.31
CA GLU A 327 -22.33 -31.06 -10.13
C GLU A 327 -23.17 -31.99 -11.03
N ASN A 328 -24.37 -31.56 -11.38
CA ASN A 328 -25.30 -32.35 -12.20
C ASN A 328 -25.34 -31.90 -13.67
N GLU A 329 -24.56 -30.86 -14.04
CA GLU A 329 -24.39 -30.31 -15.40
C GLU A 329 -25.72 -29.85 -16.06
N ASN A 330 -26.58 -29.25 -15.25
CA ASN A 330 -27.87 -28.75 -15.72
C ASN A 330 -27.86 -27.23 -16.03
N GLU A 331 -26.65 -26.58 -15.97
CA GLU A 331 -26.43 -25.16 -16.17
C GLU A 331 -26.92 -24.29 -14.98
N ILE A 332 -27.12 -24.89 -13.80
CA ILE A 332 -27.43 -24.22 -12.53
C ILE A 332 -26.28 -24.49 -11.57
N TRP A 333 -25.80 -23.48 -10.87
CA TRP A 333 -24.75 -23.61 -9.86
C TRP A 333 -25.35 -24.03 -8.52
N GLU A 334 -25.13 -25.29 -8.08
CA GLU A 334 -25.68 -25.79 -6.82
C GLU A 334 -24.80 -25.47 -5.62
N THR A 335 -23.51 -25.30 -5.81
CA THR A 335 -22.56 -25.08 -4.72
C THR A 335 -21.65 -23.90 -4.97
N LEU A 336 -21.54 -22.99 -4.00
CA LEU A 336 -20.52 -21.96 -3.94
C LEU A 336 -19.60 -22.25 -2.74
N ILE A 337 -18.36 -22.56 -2.99
CA ILE A 337 -17.31 -22.70 -1.98
C ILE A 337 -16.59 -21.36 -1.86
N THR A 338 -16.35 -20.88 -0.63
CA THR A 338 -15.67 -19.60 -0.38
C THR A 338 -14.47 -19.76 0.53
N ASP A 339 -13.40 -19.01 0.23
CA ASP A 339 -12.20 -18.77 1.02
C ASP A 339 -12.21 -17.27 1.37
N GLU A 340 -12.79 -16.92 2.54
CA GLU A 340 -13.05 -15.51 2.91
C GLU A 340 -11.80 -14.77 3.39
N ASP A 341 -10.77 -15.51 3.85
CA ASP A 341 -9.54 -14.93 4.37
C ASP A 341 -8.34 -15.07 3.41
N SER A 342 -8.57 -15.70 2.23
CA SER A 342 -7.59 -15.89 1.16
C SER A 342 -6.34 -16.68 1.62
N ASP A 343 -6.51 -17.64 2.53
CA ASP A 343 -5.41 -18.50 3.00
C ASP A 343 -5.21 -19.74 2.12
N GLY A 344 -6.04 -19.90 1.10
CA GLY A 344 -6.02 -20.99 0.13
C GLY A 344 -6.78 -22.23 0.60
N LYS A 345 -7.59 -22.11 1.65
CA LYS A 345 -8.44 -23.16 2.16
C LYS A 345 -9.89 -22.69 2.27
N PRO A 346 -10.85 -23.54 1.93
CA PRO A 346 -12.25 -23.18 2.05
C PRO A 346 -12.67 -22.95 3.50
N ASP A 347 -13.41 -21.85 3.75
CA ASP A 347 -14.05 -21.56 5.04
C ASP A 347 -15.49 -22.04 5.09
N HIS A 348 -16.19 -21.83 3.97
CA HIS A 348 -17.63 -22.08 3.87
C HIS A 348 -18.01 -22.66 2.52
N ALA A 349 -19.16 -23.38 2.51
CA ALA A 349 -19.89 -23.64 1.28
C ALA A 349 -21.37 -23.24 1.45
N TYR A 350 -21.93 -22.76 0.36
CA TYR A 350 -23.36 -22.45 0.23
C TYR A 350 -23.94 -23.42 -0.78
N LEU A 351 -24.98 -24.15 -0.37
CA LEU A 351 -25.63 -25.15 -1.20
C LEU A 351 -27.08 -24.73 -1.49
N ASP A 352 -27.46 -24.77 -2.76
CA ASP A 352 -28.81 -24.58 -3.28
C ASP A 352 -29.38 -25.96 -3.60
N GLU A 353 -29.99 -26.62 -2.58
CA GLU A 353 -30.47 -27.99 -2.72
C GLU A 353 -31.72 -28.10 -3.63
N ASN A 354 -32.45 -27.00 -3.82
CA ASN A 354 -33.68 -26.98 -4.60
C ASN A 354 -33.51 -26.31 -5.98
N GLU A 355 -32.33 -25.80 -6.28
CA GLU A 355 -31.94 -25.16 -7.57
C GLU A 355 -32.82 -23.95 -7.93
N ASP A 356 -33.25 -23.18 -6.93
CA ASP A 356 -34.07 -21.99 -7.19
C ASP A 356 -33.23 -20.69 -7.32
N GLY A 357 -31.90 -20.81 -7.23
CA GLY A 357 -30.93 -19.73 -7.30
C GLY A 357 -30.69 -19.04 -5.96
N THR A 358 -31.17 -19.63 -4.86
CA THR A 358 -30.98 -19.12 -3.50
C THR A 358 -30.46 -20.22 -2.60
N PRO A 359 -29.26 -20.05 -2.00
CA PRO A 359 -28.71 -21.09 -1.13
C PRO A 359 -29.65 -21.45 0.05
N ASP A 360 -29.85 -22.73 0.27
CA ASP A 360 -30.67 -23.30 1.36
C ASP A 360 -29.87 -23.62 2.60
N VAL A 361 -28.59 -24.00 2.40
CA VAL A 361 -27.71 -24.52 3.44
C VAL A 361 -26.37 -23.83 3.38
N LYS A 362 -25.84 -23.47 4.55
CA LYS A 362 -24.41 -23.05 4.72
C LYS A 362 -23.69 -24.17 5.46
N ALA A 363 -22.54 -24.60 4.91
CA ALA A 363 -21.61 -25.52 5.51
C ALA A 363 -20.36 -24.77 6.00
N TYR A 364 -19.73 -25.27 7.05
CA TYR A 364 -18.54 -24.66 7.69
C TYR A 364 -17.46 -25.72 7.84
N ASP A 365 -16.23 -25.34 7.51
CA ASP A 365 -15.00 -26.11 7.77
C ASP A 365 -14.16 -25.32 8.79
N TYR A 366 -14.35 -25.58 10.07
CA TYR A 366 -13.72 -24.79 11.14
C TYR A 366 -12.25 -25.15 11.39
N ASP A 367 -11.84 -26.39 11.06
CA ASP A 367 -10.48 -26.85 11.25
C ASP A 367 -9.68 -26.93 9.94
N GLN A 368 -10.32 -26.52 8.84
CA GLN A 368 -9.74 -26.42 7.50
C GLN A 368 -9.10 -27.75 7.03
N ASP A 369 -9.74 -28.89 7.37
CA ASP A 369 -9.29 -30.24 6.95
C ASP A 369 -9.86 -30.66 5.58
N GLY A 370 -10.69 -29.80 4.97
CA GLY A 370 -11.37 -30.03 3.70
C GLY A 370 -12.66 -30.84 3.84
N LYS A 371 -13.21 -30.93 5.04
CA LYS A 371 -14.50 -31.55 5.33
C LYS A 371 -15.39 -30.62 6.14
N TRP A 372 -16.66 -30.58 5.76
CA TRP A 372 -17.60 -29.71 6.43
C TRP A 372 -17.94 -30.20 7.81
N ASP A 373 -17.63 -29.46 8.86
CA ASP A 373 -17.88 -29.75 10.26
C ASP A 373 -19.33 -29.50 10.68
N LYS A 374 -19.99 -28.53 10.06
CA LYS A 374 -21.33 -28.11 10.41
C LYS A 374 -22.15 -27.71 9.19
N TYR A 375 -23.42 -28.03 9.22
CA TYR A 375 -24.40 -27.55 8.26
C TYR A 375 -25.50 -26.75 8.96
N GLU A 376 -25.91 -25.64 8.38
CA GLU A 376 -26.92 -24.74 8.90
C GLU A 376 -27.90 -24.34 7.79
N LYS A 377 -29.22 -24.56 8.03
CA LYS A 377 -30.24 -24.05 7.11
C LYS A 377 -30.31 -22.53 7.20
N ILE A 378 -30.33 -21.88 6.06
CA ILE A 378 -30.30 -20.39 5.94
C ILE A 378 -31.53 -19.82 5.26
N SER A 379 -32.40 -20.68 4.68
CA SER A 379 -33.69 -20.31 4.09
C SER A 379 -34.84 -21.17 4.64
#